data_00d8ddbe4c312a44a90f1a01b8637a00
#
_entry.id   00d8ddbe4c312a44a90f1a01b8637a00
#
_cell.length_a   1.000
_cell.length_b   1.000
_cell.length_c   1.000
_cell.angle_alpha   90.00
_cell.angle_beta   90.00
_cell.angle_gamma   90.00
#
_symmetry.space_group_name_H-M   'P 1'
#
loop_
_entity.id
_entity.type
_entity.pdbx_description
1 polymer ?
#
loop_
_entity_poly.entity_id
_entity_poly.type
_entity_poly.pdbx_seq_one_letter_code
_entity_poly.pdbx_strand_id
1 'polypeptide(L)'
;MNSRTGPPHAESRWPVALVIIAVLFLLEALPEQVRLLPKWVVYVIGFAVLIPIGAVGLTAARARWLHVERKVTLLFFLVAGILTVANLVNLIRGILGRSAEMDGLQLLASSTGVWVTNVLMFSMLYWQIDRGGPEARMNGTSARPDWFFPQEGAPAKAVLLAWQPTFIDYLYLGYSTATSLSTTDTVPLTSRAKLLMMLESAIALVTIVVVASRAVNILAS
;
A
#
# COMPACT_ATOMS: atom_id res chain seq x y z
N MET A 1 1.19 39.98 12.21
CA MET A 1 1.36 38.61 12.71
C MET A 1 -0.01 38.10 13.14
N ASN A 2 -0.71 37.47 12.23
CA ASN A 2 -2.04 36.91 12.50
C ASN A 2 -1.97 35.41 12.23
N SER A 3 -1.76 34.63 13.28
CA SER A 3 -1.81 33.18 13.29
C SER A 3 -3.26 32.73 13.05
N ARG A 4 -3.66 32.56 11.80
CA ARG A 4 -4.91 31.85 11.46
C ARG A 4 -4.64 30.35 11.65
N THR A 5 -4.76 29.90 12.87
CA THR A 5 -4.94 28.49 13.19
C THR A 5 -6.38 28.11 12.82
N GLY A 6 -6.60 27.75 11.57
CA GLY A 6 -7.80 27.00 11.21
C GLY A 6 -7.78 25.67 11.99
N PRO A 7 -8.94 25.07 12.32
CA PRO A 7 -8.98 23.78 12.98
C PRO A 7 -8.21 22.77 12.11
N PRO A 8 -7.39 21.89 12.72
CA PRO A 8 -6.68 20.87 11.97
C PRO A 8 -7.68 20.04 11.20
N HIS A 9 -7.57 20.03 9.87
CA HIS A 9 -8.40 19.17 9.03
C HIS A 9 -8.09 17.74 9.42
N ALA A 10 -9.04 17.08 10.09
CA ALA A 10 -8.91 15.67 10.39
C ALA A 10 -8.80 14.90 9.07
N GLU A 11 -7.63 14.33 8.82
CA GLU A 11 -7.40 13.51 7.61
C GLU A 11 -8.42 12.36 7.63
N SER A 12 -9.19 12.25 6.56
CA SER A 12 -10.25 11.24 6.44
C SER A 12 -9.64 9.84 6.44
N ARG A 13 -10.15 8.93 7.26
CA ARG A 13 -9.63 7.56 7.41
C ARG A 13 -10.35 6.52 6.58
N TRP A 14 -11.44 6.91 5.92
CA TRP A 14 -12.18 5.99 5.07
C TRP A 14 -11.35 5.42 3.90
N PRO A 15 -10.36 6.15 3.30
CA PRO A 15 -9.53 5.56 2.26
C PRO A 15 -8.68 4.41 2.79
N VAL A 16 -8.18 4.54 4.03
CA VAL A 16 -7.40 3.49 4.71
C VAL A 16 -8.24 2.23 4.91
N ALA A 17 -9.45 2.39 5.43
CA ALA A 17 -10.37 1.26 5.63
C ALA A 17 -10.71 0.58 4.30
N LEU A 18 -10.97 1.34 3.24
CA LEU A 18 -11.23 0.80 1.91
C LEU A 18 -10.05 0.02 1.35
N VAL A 19 -8.83 0.54 1.50
CA VAL A 19 -7.62 -0.17 1.03
C VAL A 19 -7.42 -1.48 1.79
N ILE A 20 -7.61 -1.49 3.11
CA ILE A 20 -7.51 -2.71 3.89
C ILE A 20 -8.55 -3.74 3.42
N ILE A 21 -9.80 -3.32 3.23
CA ILE A 21 -10.86 -4.19 2.70
C ILE A 21 -10.49 -4.71 1.30
N ALA A 22 -9.98 -3.85 0.43
CA ALA A 22 -9.54 -4.24 -0.91
C ALA A 22 -8.39 -5.27 -0.87
N VAL A 23 -7.38 -5.06 -0.01
CA VAL A 23 -6.26 -6.01 0.16
C VAL A 23 -6.77 -7.34 0.70
N LEU A 24 -7.67 -7.34 1.69
CA LEU A 24 -8.27 -8.56 2.24
C LEU A 24 -9.07 -9.31 1.18
N PHE A 25 -9.85 -8.59 0.39
CA PHE A 25 -10.62 -9.16 -0.73
C PHE A 25 -9.69 -9.78 -1.78
N LEU A 26 -8.61 -9.09 -2.17
CA LEU A 26 -7.64 -9.60 -3.13
C LEU A 26 -6.93 -10.85 -2.61
N LEU A 27 -6.56 -10.88 -1.32
CA LEU A 27 -5.96 -12.05 -0.69
C LEU A 27 -6.94 -13.25 -0.63
N GLU A 28 -8.23 -12.98 -0.44
CA GLU A 28 -9.26 -14.03 -0.46
C GLU A 28 -9.54 -14.54 -1.88
N ALA A 29 -9.53 -13.65 -2.87
CA ALA A 29 -9.78 -13.97 -4.27
C ALA A 29 -8.68 -14.82 -4.92
N LEU A 30 -7.51 -14.96 -4.28
CA LEU A 30 -6.43 -15.81 -4.78
C LEU A 30 -6.88 -17.28 -4.81
N PRO A 31 -6.58 -18.02 -5.90
CA PRO A 31 -6.83 -19.46 -6.00
C PRO A 31 -6.17 -20.24 -4.85
N GLU A 32 -6.78 -21.33 -4.42
CA GLU A 32 -6.31 -22.13 -3.29
C GLU A 32 -4.88 -22.65 -3.47
N GLN A 33 -4.48 -22.92 -4.73
CA GLN A 33 -3.15 -23.38 -5.10
C GLN A 33 -2.04 -22.34 -4.83
N VAL A 34 -2.38 -21.06 -4.87
CA VAL A 34 -1.44 -19.95 -4.64
C VAL A 34 -1.51 -19.43 -3.21
N ARG A 35 -2.65 -19.64 -2.55
CA ARG A 35 -2.91 -19.12 -1.21
C ARG A 35 -2.13 -19.88 -0.14
N LEU A 36 -1.33 -19.13 0.63
CA LEU A 36 -0.54 -19.69 1.74
C LEU A 36 -1.32 -19.83 3.04
N LEU A 37 -2.33 -19.00 3.25
CA LEU A 37 -3.08 -18.97 4.51
C LEU A 37 -4.53 -19.45 4.30
N PRO A 38 -5.09 -20.17 5.29
CA PRO A 38 -6.52 -20.46 5.30
C PRO A 38 -7.36 -19.20 5.29
N LYS A 39 -8.55 -19.24 4.67
CA LYS A 39 -9.47 -18.07 4.58
C LYS A 39 -9.77 -17.43 5.93
N TRP A 40 -9.97 -18.22 6.98
CA TRP A 40 -10.29 -17.70 8.29
C TRP A 40 -9.20 -16.78 8.88
N VAL A 41 -7.92 -17.01 8.54
CA VAL A 41 -6.80 -16.16 8.99
C VAL A 41 -6.91 -14.76 8.39
N VAL A 42 -7.30 -14.64 7.12
CA VAL A 42 -7.54 -13.36 6.45
C VAL A 42 -8.62 -12.55 7.18
N TYR A 43 -9.72 -13.20 7.58
CA TYR A 43 -10.79 -12.55 8.35
C TYR A 43 -10.32 -12.11 9.74
N VAL A 44 -9.59 -12.95 10.47
CA VAL A 44 -9.05 -12.60 11.80
C VAL A 44 -8.14 -11.38 11.70
N ILE A 45 -7.23 -11.35 10.73
CA ILE A 45 -6.35 -10.20 10.48
C ILE A 45 -7.18 -8.96 10.12
N GLY A 46 -8.19 -9.11 9.26
CA GLY A 46 -9.09 -8.04 8.86
C GLY A 46 -9.79 -7.40 10.06
N PHE A 47 -10.40 -8.19 10.91
CA PHE A 47 -11.05 -7.71 12.13
C PHE A 47 -10.05 -7.04 13.09
N ALA A 48 -8.87 -7.63 13.28
CA ALA A 48 -7.84 -7.07 14.15
C ALA A 48 -7.37 -5.68 13.71
N VAL A 49 -7.40 -5.39 12.42
CA VAL A 49 -6.99 -4.08 11.85
C VAL A 49 -8.16 -3.10 11.79
N LEU A 50 -9.35 -3.55 11.40
CA LEU A 50 -10.50 -2.67 11.22
C LEU A 50 -11.11 -2.19 12.56
N ILE A 51 -11.06 -3.02 13.61
CA ILE A 51 -11.58 -2.65 14.94
C ILE A 51 -10.89 -1.39 15.50
N PRO A 52 -9.54 -1.28 15.57
CA PRO A 52 -8.89 -0.07 16.05
C PRO A 52 -9.21 1.18 15.20
N ILE A 53 -9.30 1.02 13.87
CA ILE A 53 -9.63 2.13 12.96
C ILE A 53 -11.05 2.65 13.26
N GLY A 54 -12.02 1.76 13.43
CA GLY A 54 -13.38 2.12 13.82
C GLY A 54 -13.44 2.74 15.22
N ALA A 55 -12.70 2.18 16.18
CA ALA A 55 -12.67 2.66 17.56
C ALA A 55 -12.12 4.09 17.69
N VAL A 56 -11.16 4.50 16.88
CA VAL A 56 -10.64 5.88 16.84
C VAL A 56 -11.71 6.88 16.43
N GLY A 57 -12.62 6.49 15.52
CA GLY A 57 -13.72 7.35 15.10
C GLY A 57 -14.84 7.51 16.13
N LEU A 58 -15.02 6.52 17.01
CA LEU A 58 -16.20 6.37 17.88
C LEU A 58 -15.94 6.66 19.36
N THR A 59 -14.68 6.71 19.81
CA THR A 59 -14.36 6.77 21.23
C THR A 59 -13.66 8.06 21.65
N ALA A 60 -13.94 8.50 22.90
CA ALA A 60 -13.26 9.63 23.53
C ALA A 60 -11.76 9.34 23.86
N ALA A 61 -11.35 8.09 23.88
CA ALA A 61 -9.98 7.65 24.18
C ALA A 61 -9.06 7.71 22.93
N ARG A 62 -9.23 8.70 22.08
CA ARG A 62 -8.60 8.85 20.77
C ARG A 62 -7.08 8.65 20.78
N ALA A 63 -6.36 9.25 21.71
CA ALA A 63 -4.90 9.19 21.76
C ALA A 63 -4.36 7.76 21.94
N ARG A 64 -5.02 6.96 22.81
CA ARG A 64 -4.62 5.57 23.06
C ARG A 64 -4.87 4.67 21.86
N TRP A 65 -6.02 4.85 21.21
CA TRP A 65 -6.40 4.09 20.02
C TRP A 65 -5.54 4.42 18.79
N LEU A 66 -5.06 5.67 18.65
CA LEU A 66 -4.15 6.08 17.59
C LEU A 66 -2.82 5.28 17.61
N HIS A 67 -2.25 5.08 18.80
CA HIS A 67 -1.03 4.29 18.95
C HIS A 67 -1.25 2.80 18.65
N VAL A 68 -2.39 2.25 19.05
CA VAL A 68 -2.77 0.86 18.73
C VAL A 68 -2.99 0.71 17.24
N GLU A 69 -3.79 1.58 16.63
CA GLU A 69 -4.05 1.61 15.20
C GLU A 69 -2.75 1.61 14.39
N ARG A 70 -1.82 2.50 14.71
CA ARG A 70 -0.53 2.59 14.00
C ARG A 70 0.26 1.29 14.08
N LYS A 71 0.41 0.71 15.27
CA LYS A 71 1.16 -0.54 15.47
C LYS A 71 0.50 -1.70 14.73
N VAL A 72 -0.82 -1.82 14.84
CA VAL A 72 -1.59 -2.91 14.19
C VAL A 72 -1.55 -2.75 12.68
N THR A 73 -1.69 -1.53 12.17
CA THR A 73 -1.62 -1.24 10.74
C THR A 73 -0.23 -1.53 10.16
N LEU A 74 0.84 -1.12 10.84
CA LEU A 74 2.22 -1.43 10.41
C LEU A 74 2.50 -2.94 10.44
N LEU A 75 2.04 -3.64 11.49
CA LEU A 75 2.16 -5.09 11.57
C LEU A 75 1.39 -5.78 10.45
N PHE A 76 0.18 -5.32 10.16
CA PHE A 76 -0.61 -5.82 9.02
C PHE A 76 0.15 -5.69 7.70
N PHE A 77 0.74 -4.52 7.44
CA PHE A 77 1.51 -4.31 6.19
C PHE A 77 2.77 -5.15 6.13
N LEU A 78 3.46 -5.34 7.26
CA LEU A 78 4.60 -6.24 7.31
C LEU A 78 4.20 -7.68 6.96
N VAL A 79 3.14 -8.19 7.59
CA VAL A 79 2.63 -9.55 7.35
C VAL A 79 2.12 -9.69 5.92
N ALA A 80 1.31 -8.74 5.44
CA ALA A 80 0.78 -8.77 4.09
C ALA A 80 1.89 -8.63 3.03
N GLY A 81 2.99 -7.87 3.31
CA GLY A 81 4.18 -7.81 2.46
C GLY A 81 4.89 -9.15 2.35
N ILE A 82 5.13 -9.79 3.47
CA ILE A 82 5.72 -11.12 3.49
C ILE A 82 4.85 -12.11 2.72
N LEU A 83 3.53 -12.07 2.90
CA LEU A 83 2.59 -12.93 2.17
C LEU A 83 2.59 -12.64 0.67
N THR A 84 2.66 -11.37 0.27
CA THR A 84 2.74 -10.98 -1.15
C THR A 84 3.99 -11.56 -1.80
N VAL A 85 5.15 -11.43 -1.17
CA VAL A 85 6.40 -12.01 -1.66
C VAL A 85 6.32 -13.54 -1.71
N ALA A 86 5.79 -14.16 -0.67
CA ALA A 86 5.65 -15.61 -0.62
C ALA A 86 4.64 -16.14 -1.67
N ASN A 87 3.52 -15.44 -1.90
CA ASN A 87 2.58 -15.75 -2.98
C ASN A 87 3.25 -15.61 -4.36
N LEU A 88 4.07 -14.57 -4.57
CA LEU A 88 4.84 -14.40 -5.79
C LEU A 88 5.82 -15.57 -6.02
N VAL A 89 6.54 -15.99 -4.97
CA VAL A 89 7.43 -17.15 -5.02
C VAL A 89 6.65 -18.43 -5.38
N ASN A 90 5.49 -18.66 -4.78
CA ASN A 90 4.64 -19.81 -5.09
C ASN A 90 4.11 -19.76 -6.52
N LEU A 91 3.72 -18.60 -7.00
CA LEU A 91 3.30 -18.38 -8.38
C LEU A 91 4.43 -18.76 -9.35
N ILE A 92 5.66 -18.30 -9.08
CA ILE A 92 6.86 -18.63 -9.89
C ILE A 92 7.13 -20.14 -9.86
N ARG A 93 7.06 -20.79 -8.68
CA ARG A 93 7.24 -22.24 -8.55
C ARG A 93 6.18 -23.02 -9.32
N GLY A 94 4.93 -22.60 -9.28
CA GLY A 94 3.84 -23.20 -10.04
C GLY A 94 4.08 -23.15 -11.57
N ILE A 95 4.61 -22.03 -12.06
CA ILE A 95 4.95 -21.86 -13.47
C ILE A 95 6.14 -22.75 -13.87
N LEU A 96 7.19 -22.81 -13.07
CA LEU A 96 8.40 -23.59 -13.35
C LEU A 96 8.16 -25.11 -13.20
N GLY A 97 7.31 -25.51 -12.26
CA GLY A 97 7.03 -26.92 -11.94
C GLY A 97 6.14 -27.65 -12.95
N ARG A 98 5.76 -27.01 -14.08
CA ARG A 98 4.83 -27.56 -15.07
C ARG A 98 3.54 -28.13 -14.48
N SER A 99 3.07 -27.57 -13.36
CA SER A 99 1.75 -27.89 -12.81
C SER A 99 0.70 -27.43 -13.82
N ALA A 100 0.31 -28.35 -14.69
CA ALA A 100 -0.56 -28.11 -15.86
C ALA A 100 -2.00 -27.71 -15.51
N GLU A 101 -2.29 -27.45 -14.25
CA GLU A 101 -3.66 -27.29 -13.73
C GLU A 101 -4.13 -25.83 -13.60
N MET A 102 -3.26 -24.83 -13.78
CA MET A 102 -3.71 -23.43 -13.72
C MET A 102 -4.08 -22.94 -15.12
N ASP A 103 -5.35 -22.62 -15.31
CA ASP A 103 -5.84 -21.92 -16.48
C ASP A 103 -5.14 -20.55 -16.64
N GLY A 104 -4.86 -20.16 -17.89
CA GLY A 104 -4.21 -18.89 -18.22
C GLY A 104 -4.92 -17.67 -17.61
N LEU A 105 -6.27 -17.72 -17.54
CA LEU A 105 -7.07 -16.66 -16.92
C LEU A 105 -6.86 -16.58 -15.41
N GLN A 106 -6.78 -17.71 -14.71
CA GLN A 106 -6.50 -17.77 -13.27
C GLN A 106 -5.13 -17.20 -12.95
N LEU A 107 -4.15 -17.49 -13.79
CA LEU A 107 -2.78 -17.00 -13.64
C LEU A 107 -2.70 -15.50 -13.85
N LEU A 108 -3.38 -14.98 -14.86
CA LEU A 108 -3.48 -13.54 -15.12
C LEU A 108 -4.18 -12.82 -13.96
N ALA A 109 -5.31 -13.34 -13.50
CA ALA A 109 -6.05 -12.78 -12.37
C ALA A 109 -5.22 -12.77 -11.08
N SER A 110 -4.52 -13.88 -10.78
CA SER A 110 -3.65 -13.99 -9.60
C SER A 110 -2.50 -12.99 -9.63
N SER A 111 -1.85 -12.86 -10.78
CA SER A 111 -0.73 -11.95 -10.96
C SER A 111 -1.16 -10.49 -10.86
N THR A 112 -2.31 -10.15 -11.45
CA THR A 112 -2.92 -8.83 -11.32
C THR A 112 -3.28 -8.54 -9.85
N GLY A 113 -3.85 -9.51 -9.14
CA GLY A 113 -4.14 -9.42 -7.72
C GLY A 113 -2.89 -9.16 -6.87
N VAL A 114 -1.81 -9.89 -7.13
CA VAL A 114 -0.50 -9.68 -6.46
C VAL A 114 0.03 -8.27 -6.75
N TRP A 115 -0.03 -7.81 -8.00
CA TRP A 115 0.44 -6.48 -8.38
C TRP A 115 -0.38 -5.36 -7.72
N VAL A 116 -1.72 -5.44 -7.76
CA VAL A 116 -2.59 -4.46 -7.11
C VAL A 116 -2.35 -4.45 -5.60
N THR A 117 -2.21 -5.63 -4.99
CA THR A 117 -1.90 -5.74 -3.55
C THR A 117 -0.56 -5.06 -3.22
N ASN A 118 0.48 -5.24 -4.06
CA ASN A 118 1.77 -4.57 -3.90
C ASN A 118 1.61 -3.04 -3.90
N VAL A 119 0.92 -2.47 -4.90
CA VAL A 119 0.64 -1.03 -4.98
C VAL A 119 -0.07 -0.52 -3.73
N LEU A 120 -1.18 -1.15 -3.34
CA LEU A 120 -1.98 -0.72 -2.21
C LEU A 120 -1.19 -0.77 -0.89
N MET A 121 -0.41 -1.81 -0.71
CA MET A 121 0.38 -2.00 0.50
C MET A 121 1.49 -0.96 0.65
N PHE A 122 2.28 -0.74 -0.41
CA PHE A 122 3.35 0.25 -0.35
C PHE A 122 2.79 1.66 -0.23
N SER A 123 1.71 2.00 -0.91
CA SER A 123 1.01 3.28 -0.76
C SER A 123 0.61 3.56 0.71
N MET A 124 0.04 2.55 1.36
CA MET A 124 -0.32 2.64 2.78
C MET A 124 0.89 2.73 3.68
N LEU A 125 1.96 1.99 3.39
CA LEU A 125 3.20 2.04 4.15
C LEU A 125 3.82 3.45 4.04
N TYR A 126 3.88 4.02 2.83
CA TYR A 126 4.37 5.38 2.61
C TYR A 126 3.57 6.40 3.41
N TRP A 127 2.23 6.33 3.34
CA TRP A 127 1.33 7.20 4.10
C TRP A 127 1.53 7.10 5.62
N GLN A 128 1.82 5.89 6.15
CA GLN A 128 2.02 5.64 7.57
C GLN A 128 3.38 6.09 8.10
N ILE A 129 4.42 6.08 7.28
CA ILE A 129 5.78 6.39 7.75
C ILE A 129 6.19 7.84 7.49
N ASP A 130 5.69 8.46 6.41
CA ASP A 130 6.09 9.82 6.05
C ASP A 130 5.72 10.81 7.15
N ARG A 131 6.69 11.70 7.47
CA ARG A 131 6.53 12.76 8.48
C ARG A 131 6.10 12.27 9.87
N GLY A 132 6.38 11.01 10.19
CA GLY A 132 5.94 10.40 11.44
C GLY A 132 4.51 9.83 11.41
N GLY A 133 3.86 9.85 10.24
CA GLY A 133 2.53 9.31 10.00
C GLY A 133 1.38 10.30 10.18
N PRO A 134 0.15 9.88 9.91
CA PRO A 134 -1.02 10.75 9.89
C PRO A 134 -1.28 11.46 11.23
N GLU A 135 -1.00 10.80 12.35
CA GLU A 135 -1.15 11.41 13.68
C GLU A 135 -0.19 12.58 13.87
N ALA A 136 1.08 12.41 13.51
CA ALA A 136 2.09 13.46 13.65
C ALA A 136 1.78 14.65 12.73
N ARG A 137 1.29 14.38 11.52
CA ARG A 137 0.84 15.42 10.59
C ARG A 137 -0.33 16.23 11.15
N MET A 138 -1.34 15.56 11.74
CA MET A 138 -2.50 16.23 12.35
C MET A 138 -2.14 17.06 13.57
N ASN A 139 -1.21 16.58 14.40
CA ASN A 139 -0.83 17.26 15.65
C ASN A 139 0.24 18.34 15.46
N GLY A 140 0.69 18.59 14.24
CA GLY A 140 1.76 19.54 13.95
C GLY A 140 3.13 19.12 14.51
N THR A 141 3.29 17.85 14.92
CA THR A 141 4.54 17.27 15.44
C THR A 141 5.27 16.47 14.36
N SER A 142 5.02 16.78 13.09
CA SER A 142 5.58 16.04 11.97
C SER A 142 7.10 16.03 11.97
N ALA A 143 7.65 14.83 11.73
CA ALA A 143 9.07 14.62 11.51
C ALA A 143 9.50 15.16 10.13
N ARG A 144 10.80 15.07 9.83
CA ARG A 144 11.30 15.37 8.48
C ARG A 144 10.60 14.49 7.44
N PRO A 145 10.22 15.06 6.27
CA PRO A 145 9.58 14.30 5.21
C PRO A 145 10.52 13.22 4.65
N ASP A 146 9.95 12.07 4.31
CA ASP A 146 10.64 11.03 3.57
C ASP A 146 10.55 11.26 2.06
N TRP A 147 9.48 11.91 1.61
CA TRP A 147 9.26 12.29 0.22
C TRP A 147 8.96 13.77 0.11
N PHE A 148 9.46 14.37 -0.97
CA PHE A 148 9.12 15.72 -1.41
C PHE A 148 8.12 15.62 -2.54
N PHE A 149 6.95 16.22 -2.34
CA PHE A 149 5.91 16.30 -3.35
C PHE A 149 6.00 17.62 -4.12
N PRO A 150 5.75 17.64 -5.45
CA PRO A 150 5.86 18.85 -6.27
C PRO A 150 5.03 20.01 -5.76
N GLN A 151 3.87 19.71 -5.14
CA GLN A 151 2.95 20.69 -4.57
C GLN A 151 3.59 21.53 -3.45
N GLU A 152 4.59 20.99 -2.74
CA GLU A 152 5.32 21.72 -1.69
C GLU A 152 6.18 22.85 -2.24
N GLY A 153 6.64 22.74 -3.48
CA GLY A 153 7.45 23.75 -4.17
C GLY A 153 6.66 24.59 -5.19
N ALA A 154 5.36 24.31 -5.34
CA ALA A 154 4.54 24.97 -6.33
C ALA A 154 4.18 26.42 -5.91
N PRO A 155 3.98 27.34 -6.88
CA PRO A 155 3.54 28.70 -6.57
C PRO A 155 2.22 28.72 -5.82
N ALA A 156 2.06 29.63 -4.84
CA ALA A 156 0.87 29.71 -3.98
C ALA A 156 -0.48 29.87 -4.73
N LYS A 157 -0.44 30.26 -6.00
CA LYS A 157 -1.63 30.35 -6.87
C LYS A 157 -2.03 29.00 -7.45
N ALA A 158 -1.12 28.02 -7.49
CA ALA A 158 -1.34 26.71 -8.11
C ALA A 158 -1.79 25.64 -7.11
N VAL A 159 -1.60 25.89 -5.83
CA VAL A 159 -1.89 24.92 -4.75
C VAL A 159 -2.63 25.60 -3.61
N LEU A 160 -3.49 24.84 -2.92
CA LEU A 160 -4.18 25.33 -1.73
C LEU A 160 -3.17 25.78 -0.66
N LEU A 161 -3.44 26.91 0.00
CA LEU A 161 -2.64 27.37 1.13
C LEU A 161 -2.57 26.28 2.20
N ALA A 162 -1.35 25.97 2.66
CA ALA A 162 -1.07 24.90 3.63
C ALA A 162 -1.42 23.49 3.12
N TRP A 163 -1.14 23.21 1.82
CA TRP A 163 -1.30 21.86 1.27
C TRP A 163 -0.48 20.83 2.07
N GLN A 164 -1.05 19.68 2.28
CA GLN A 164 -0.40 18.51 2.87
C GLN A 164 -0.75 17.27 2.05
N PRO A 165 0.19 16.31 1.93
CA PRO A 165 -0.07 15.10 1.18
C PRO A 165 -1.21 14.29 1.83
N THR A 166 -2.14 13.86 1.00
CA THR A 166 -3.27 12.99 1.35
C THR A 166 -2.94 11.54 0.98
N PHE A 167 -3.78 10.59 1.40
CA PHE A 167 -3.61 9.19 0.98
C PHE A 167 -3.56 9.02 -0.54
N ILE A 168 -4.29 9.83 -1.30
CA ILE A 168 -4.29 9.77 -2.79
C ILE A 168 -2.91 10.10 -3.37
N ASP A 169 -2.18 11.02 -2.76
CA ASP A 169 -0.82 11.37 -3.21
C ASP A 169 0.15 10.19 -3.01
N TYR A 170 0.02 9.45 -1.90
CA TYR A 170 0.79 8.22 -1.67
C TYR A 170 0.34 7.06 -2.54
N LEU A 171 -0.96 6.97 -2.86
CA LEU A 171 -1.46 5.98 -3.81
C LEU A 171 -0.91 6.23 -5.21
N TYR A 172 -0.87 7.48 -5.65
CA TYR A 172 -0.24 7.87 -6.90
C TYR A 172 1.25 7.54 -6.90
N LEU A 173 1.97 7.81 -5.80
CA LEU A 173 3.38 7.48 -5.63
C LEU A 173 3.61 5.96 -5.77
N GLY A 174 2.86 5.12 -5.05
CA GLY A 174 2.98 3.66 -5.13
C GLY A 174 2.62 3.13 -6.52
N TYR A 175 1.52 3.61 -7.10
CA TYR A 175 1.14 3.23 -8.47
C TYR A 175 2.24 3.56 -9.49
N SER A 176 2.78 4.78 -9.44
CA SER A 176 3.83 5.24 -10.36
C SER A 176 5.14 4.47 -10.15
N THR A 177 5.49 4.15 -8.90
CA THR A 177 6.66 3.33 -8.55
C THR A 177 6.52 1.90 -9.08
N ALA A 178 5.34 1.29 -8.94
CA ALA A 178 5.08 -0.08 -9.36
C ALA A 178 4.95 -0.24 -10.89
N THR A 179 4.53 0.79 -11.60
CA THR A 179 4.42 0.75 -13.07
C THR A 179 5.75 1.00 -13.76
N SER A 180 6.70 1.65 -13.11
CA SER A 180 8.00 2.04 -13.66
C SER A 180 7.91 2.82 -15.00
N LEU A 181 6.71 3.31 -15.35
CA LEU A 181 6.43 3.99 -16.62
C LEU A 181 6.76 5.48 -16.58
N SER A 182 6.86 6.06 -15.40
CA SER A 182 7.22 7.46 -15.20
C SER A 182 8.07 7.59 -13.95
N THR A 183 9.11 8.40 -14.03
CA THR A 183 9.71 8.96 -12.82
C THR A 183 8.61 9.73 -12.11
N THR A 184 8.27 9.30 -10.91
CA THR A 184 7.35 10.08 -10.08
C THR A 184 7.93 11.47 -9.91
N ASP A 185 7.14 12.51 -10.06
CA ASP A 185 7.58 13.87 -9.72
C ASP A 185 7.89 13.99 -8.22
N THR A 186 7.54 12.97 -7.45
CA THR A 186 7.81 12.87 -6.01
C THR A 186 9.19 12.32 -5.75
N VAL A 187 10.02 13.09 -5.05
CA VAL A 187 11.44 12.77 -4.81
C VAL A 187 11.64 12.11 -3.44
N PRO A 188 12.22 10.88 -3.37
CA PRO A 188 12.58 10.27 -2.10
C PRO A 188 13.79 10.98 -1.46
N LEU A 189 13.61 11.54 -0.27
CA LEU A 189 14.61 12.32 0.45
C LEU A 189 15.47 11.46 1.38
N THR A 190 14.93 10.35 1.89
CA THR A 190 15.63 9.50 2.86
C THR A 190 16.05 8.15 2.27
N SER A 191 17.07 7.52 2.86
CA SER A 191 17.52 6.19 2.44
C SER A 191 16.41 5.13 2.61
N ARG A 192 15.58 5.24 3.67
CA ARG A 192 14.47 4.31 3.87
C ARG A 192 13.41 4.45 2.77
N ALA A 193 13.09 5.67 2.34
CA ALA A 193 12.18 5.91 1.23
C ALA A 193 12.70 5.27 -0.07
N LYS A 194 13.98 5.48 -0.39
CA LYS A 194 14.63 4.89 -1.57
C LYS A 194 14.60 3.36 -1.54
N LEU A 195 14.95 2.75 -0.40
CA LEU A 195 14.93 1.29 -0.25
C LEU A 195 13.53 0.70 -0.40
N LEU A 196 12.51 1.35 0.15
CA LEU A 196 11.13 0.91 0.01
C LEU A 196 10.62 1.01 -1.43
N MET A 197 10.92 2.11 -2.13
CA MET A 197 10.57 2.26 -3.55
C MET A 197 11.30 1.23 -4.42
N MET A 198 12.57 0.96 -4.15
CA MET A 198 13.33 -0.10 -4.84
C MET A 198 12.71 -1.47 -4.61
N LEU A 199 12.28 -1.78 -3.38
CA LEU A 199 11.64 -3.06 -3.06
C LEU A 199 10.29 -3.19 -3.76
N GLU A 200 9.45 -2.15 -3.73
CA GLU A 200 8.17 -2.11 -4.44
C GLU A 200 8.35 -2.35 -5.94
N SER A 201 9.27 -1.59 -6.56
CA SER A 201 9.57 -1.72 -7.99
C SER A 201 10.10 -3.12 -8.35
N ALA A 202 10.95 -3.71 -7.50
CA ALA A 202 11.47 -5.06 -7.74
C ALA A 202 10.35 -6.11 -7.72
N ILE A 203 9.44 -6.05 -6.75
CA ILE A 203 8.28 -6.96 -6.65
C ILE A 203 7.37 -6.76 -7.88
N ALA A 204 7.06 -5.52 -8.24
CA ALA A 204 6.22 -5.20 -9.38
C ALA A 204 6.84 -5.70 -10.70
N LEU A 205 8.14 -5.43 -10.92
CA LEU A 205 8.85 -5.86 -12.11
C LEU A 205 8.85 -7.39 -12.27
N VAL A 206 9.17 -8.11 -11.20
CA VAL A 206 9.13 -9.58 -11.21
C VAL A 206 7.73 -10.09 -11.54
N THR A 207 6.69 -9.49 -10.95
CA THR A 207 5.30 -9.85 -11.22
C THR A 207 4.94 -9.64 -12.69
N ILE A 208 5.30 -8.48 -13.26
CA ILE A 208 5.03 -8.15 -14.67
C ILE A 208 5.79 -9.11 -15.61
N VAL A 209 7.06 -9.40 -15.33
CA VAL A 209 7.87 -10.34 -16.15
C VAL A 209 7.26 -11.75 -16.12
N VAL A 210 6.80 -12.21 -14.96
CA VAL A 210 6.12 -13.51 -14.81
C VAL A 210 4.85 -13.58 -15.67
N VAL A 211 4.03 -12.53 -15.62
CA VAL A 211 2.81 -12.43 -16.46
C VAL A 211 3.16 -12.45 -17.95
N ALA A 212 4.09 -11.60 -18.36
CA ALA A 212 4.49 -11.47 -19.76
C ALA A 212 5.06 -12.79 -20.32
N SER A 213 5.92 -13.47 -19.57
CA SER A 213 6.50 -14.75 -19.99
C SER A 213 5.43 -15.82 -20.20
N ARG A 214 4.40 -15.84 -19.37
CA ARG A 214 3.31 -16.80 -19.50
C ARG A 214 2.37 -16.46 -20.66
N ALA A 215 2.06 -15.18 -20.85
CA ALA A 215 1.25 -14.73 -21.99
C ALA A 215 1.89 -15.16 -23.33
N VAL A 216 3.20 -15.01 -23.46
CA VAL A 216 3.95 -15.47 -24.66
C VAL A 216 3.83 -16.97 -24.84
N ASN A 217 3.96 -17.78 -23.79
CA ASN A 217 3.85 -19.23 -23.87
C ASN A 217 2.47 -19.71 -24.29
N ILE A 218 1.39 -19.03 -23.84
CA ILE A 218 0.00 -19.34 -24.22
C ILE A 218 -0.25 -19.02 -25.70
N LEU A 219 0.35 -17.94 -26.21
CA LEU A 219 0.19 -17.55 -27.62
C LEU A 219 1.01 -18.41 -28.57
N ALA A 220 2.03 -19.12 -28.07
CA ALA A 220 2.91 -19.99 -28.87
C ALA A 220 2.47 -21.46 -28.84
N SER A 221 1.48 -21.85 -28.05
CA SER A 221 0.92 -23.21 -27.96
C SER A 221 -0.34 -23.33 -28.81
#